data_88a52e086474f108500bab308f42397d
#
_entry.id   88a52e086474f108500bab308f42397d
#
_cell.length_a   1.000
_cell.length_b   1.000
_cell.length_c   1.000
_cell.angle_alpha   90.00
_cell.angle_beta   90.00
_cell.angle_gamma   90.00
#
_symmetry.space_group_name_H-M   'P 1'
#
loop_
_entity.id
_entity.type
_entity.pdbx_description
1 polymer ?
#
loop_
_entity_poly.entity_id
_entity_poly.type
_entity_poly.pdbx_seq_one_letter_code
_entity_poly.pdbx_strand_id
1 'polypeptide(L)'
;MKLTYQDKTKEDWFLVSWTLSNKCNYRCSYCPDHLHSGSTGQPRWDTVERFVKGFKQPKKNICYRLSGGEPTYWKHFTDLAKLVKQQGHTFTFLTNGSHTVEYYKTISEFSDGYIISYHPEYADINHIMEVIQNSN
;
A
#
# COMPACT_ATOMS: atom_id res chain seq x y z
N MET A 1 5.98 -29.64 0.13
CA MET A 1 6.85 -28.94 -0.84
C MET A 1 7.27 -27.61 -0.23
N LYS A 2 8.54 -27.44 0.06
CA LYS A 2 9.07 -26.20 0.65
C LYS A 2 9.59 -25.35 -0.50
N LEU A 3 8.81 -24.36 -0.95
CA LEU A 3 9.28 -23.38 -1.91
C LEU A 3 10.13 -22.34 -1.15
N THR A 4 11.43 -22.53 -1.13
CA THR A 4 12.36 -21.50 -0.72
C THR A 4 12.76 -20.69 -1.96
N TYR A 5 12.11 -19.58 -2.17
CA TYR A 5 12.57 -18.58 -3.12
C TYR A 5 13.64 -17.73 -2.42
N GLN A 6 14.90 -18.06 -2.66
CA GLN A 6 16.02 -17.22 -2.26
C GLN A 6 16.37 -16.32 -3.46
N ASP A 7 15.80 -15.14 -3.47
CA ASP A 7 16.31 -14.06 -4.30
C ASP A 7 17.52 -13.44 -3.58
N LYS A 8 18.71 -13.87 -3.95
CA LYS A 8 19.97 -13.38 -3.37
C LYS A 8 20.17 -11.86 -3.52
N THR A 9 19.42 -11.23 -4.43
CA THR A 9 19.47 -9.76 -4.61
C THR A 9 18.70 -9.01 -3.51
N LYS A 10 17.89 -9.71 -2.69
CA LYS A 10 17.05 -9.15 -1.62
C LYS A 10 17.55 -9.46 -0.21
N GLU A 11 18.72 -10.06 -0.05
CA GLU A 11 19.30 -10.36 1.28
C GLU A 11 19.53 -9.09 2.13
N ASP A 12 19.58 -7.92 1.48
CA ASP A 12 19.76 -6.62 2.14
C ASP A 12 18.47 -5.83 2.39
N TRP A 13 17.31 -6.46 2.25
CA TRP A 13 16.03 -5.79 2.43
C TRP A 13 15.42 -6.13 3.79
N PHE A 14 14.85 -5.10 4.43
CA PHE A 14 14.02 -5.24 5.61
C PHE A 14 12.57 -4.90 5.25
N LEU A 15 11.67 -5.88 5.38
CA LEU A 15 10.25 -5.68 5.06
C LEU A 15 9.50 -5.13 6.28
N VAL A 16 8.90 -3.95 6.13
CA VAL A 16 7.90 -3.40 7.03
C VAL A 16 6.52 -3.65 6.41
N SER A 17 5.84 -4.69 6.85
CA SER A 17 4.44 -4.92 6.48
C SER A 17 3.55 -4.11 7.40
N TRP A 18 2.84 -3.13 6.87
CA TRP A 18 2.12 -2.14 7.64
C TRP A 18 0.65 -2.07 7.27
N THR A 19 -0.22 -2.46 8.20
CA THR A 19 -1.65 -2.24 8.11
C THR A 19 -1.96 -0.85 8.68
N LEU A 20 -2.26 0.12 7.79
CA LEU A 20 -2.49 1.52 8.20
C LEU A 20 -3.76 1.67 9.04
N SER A 21 -4.84 1.05 8.60
CA SER A 21 -6.10 0.98 9.33
C SER A 21 -7.00 -0.09 8.70
N ASN A 22 -8.12 -0.39 9.34
CA ASN A 22 -9.14 -1.25 8.76
C ASN A 22 -10.28 -0.45 8.09
N LYS A 23 -10.07 0.82 7.78
CA LYS A 23 -11.05 1.63 7.05
C LYS A 23 -11.03 1.26 5.57
N CYS A 24 -12.19 0.89 5.02
CA CYS A 24 -12.37 0.55 3.62
C CYS A 24 -13.61 1.27 3.07
N ASN A 25 -13.56 1.62 1.80
CA ASN A 25 -14.73 2.16 1.08
C ASN A 25 -15.66 1.07 0.55
N TYR A 26 -15.22 -0.20 0.53
CA TYR A 26 -16.03 -1.37 0.19
C TYR A 26 -16.57 -2.06 1.45
N ARG A 27 -17.65 -2.83 1.27
CA ARG A 27 -18.29 -3.67 2.29
C ARG A 27 -18.57 -5.06 1.73
N CYS A 28 -17.54 -5.69 1.15
CA CYS A 28 -17.65 -7.00 0.52
C CYS A 28 -18.20 -8.04 1.51
N SER A 29 -19.19 -8.81 1.09
CA SER A 29 -19.88 -9.79 1.94
C SER A 29 -18.96 -10.89 2.47
N TYR A 30 -17.88 -11.20 1.73
CA TYR A 30 -16.87 -12.20 2.10
C TYR A 30 -15.73 -11.64 2.97
N CYS A 31 -15.70 -10.31 3.19
CA CYS A 31 -14.69 -9.69 4.04
C CYS A 31 -15.23 -9.55 5.47
N PRO A 32 -14.57 -10.12 6.48
CA PRO A 32 -15.00 -9.96 7.86
C PRO A 32 -15.08 -8.50 8.30
N ASP A 33 -16.10 -8.14 9.07
CA ASP A 33 -16.36 -6.75 9.50
C ASP A 33 -15.15 -6.06 10.14
N HIS A 34 -14.38 -6.79 10.94
CA HIS A 34 -13.19 -6.23 11.60
C HIS A 34 -12.07 -5.82 10.63
N LEU A 35 -12.12 -6.23 9.35
CA LEU A 35 -11.15 -5.87 8.33
C LEU A 35 -11.57 -4.65 7.48
N HIS A 36 -12.82 -4.16 7.63
CA HIS A 36 -13.30 -3.01 6.84
C HIS A 36 -14.15 -2.00 7.63
N SER A 37 -14.33 -2.21 8.94
CA SER A 37 -15.22 -1.37 9.77
C SER A 37 -14.72 0.06 10.01
N GLY A 38 -13.42 0.30 9.91
CA GLY A 38 -12.81 1.57 10.29
C GLY A 38 -12.60 1.74 11.79
N SER A 39 -12.85 0.70 12.58
CA SER A 39 -12.81 0.76 14.07
C SER A 39 -11.42 1.06 14.63
N THR A 40 -10.35 0.72 13.91
CA THR A 40 -8.98 1.02 14.35
C THR A 40 -8.58 2.48 14.12
N GLY A 41 -9.42 3.26 13.41
CA GLY A 41 -9.08 4.61 13.00
C GLY A 41 -7.96 4.67 11.95
N GLN A 42 -7.61 5.87 11.55
CA GLN A 42 -6.48 6.14 10.67
C GLN A 42 -5.33 6.77 11.46
N PRO A 43 -4.07 6.46 11.14
CA PRO A 43 -2.95 6.99 11.89
C PRO A 43 -2.82 8.51 11.71
N ARG A 44 -2.24 9.18 12.71
CA ARG A 44 -1.87 10.59 12.61
C ARG A 44 -0.60 10.74 11.78
N TRP A 45 -0.57 11.75 10.92
CA TRP A 45 0.57 12.01 10.05
C TRP A 45 1.89 12.22 10.83
N ASP A 46 1.87 13.01 11.89
CA ASP A 46 3.06 13.28 12.70
C ASP A 46 3.70 12.00 13.29
N THR A 47 2.87 11.03 13.66
CA THR A 47 3.34 9.74 14.17
C THR A 47 3.98 8.90 13.05
N VAL A 48 3.33 8.85 11.88
CA VAL A 48 3.82 8.13 10.71
C VAL A 48 5.14 8.72 10.21
N GLU A 49 5.19 10.04 10.07
CA GLU A 49 6.37 10.75 9.62
C GLU A 49 7.57 10.52 10.56
N ARG A 50 7.35 10.63 11.87
CA ARG A 50 8.38 10.37 12.87
C ARG A 50 8.88 8.94 12.82
N PHE A 51 7.99 7.96 12.63
CA PHE A 51 8.37 6.55 12.48
C PHE A 51 9.26 6.34 11.25
N VAL A 52 8.83 6.81 10.07
CA VAL A 52 9.60 6.63 8.83
C VAL A 52 10.95 7.32 8.89
N LYS A 53 11.01 8.54 9.43
CA LYS A 53 12.28 9.27 9.59
C LYS A 53 13.20 8.67 10.64
N GLY A 54 12.64 8.09 11.69
CA GLY A 54 13.40 7.56 12.83
C GLY A 54 13.80 6.08 12.69
N PHE A 55 13.03 5.29 11.93
CA PHE A 55 13.29 3.87 11.78
C PHE A 55 14.48 3.63 10.86
N LYS A 56 15.51 2.99 11.39
CA LYS A 56 16.75 2.70 10.67
C LYS A 56 17.09 1.22 10.76
N GLN A 57 17.52 0.67 9.63
CA GLN A 57 18.12 -0.67 9.55
C GLN A 57 19.49 -0.53 8.90
N PRO A 58 20.59 -0.68 9.67
CA PRO A 58 21.92 -0.58 9.11
C PRO A 58 22.14 -1.59 7.99
N LYS A 59 22.67 -1.11 6.87
CA LYS A 59 23.03 -1.92 5.69
C LYS A 59 21.84 -2.59 4.96
N LYS A 60 20.59 -2.15 5.21
CA LYS A 60 19.42 -2.72 4.53
C LYS A 60 18.53 -1.63 3.95
N ASN A 61 18.06 -1.87 2.74
CA ASN A 61 16.92 -1.11 2.21
C ASN A 61 15.65 -1.53 2.96
N ILE A 62 14.84 -0.55 3.33
CA ILE A 62 13.55 -0.83 3.94
C ILE A 62 12.50 -0.86 2.83
N CYS A 63 11.77 -1.96 2.74
CA CYS A 63 10.60 -2.06 1.88
C CYS A 63 9.35 -1.86 2.75
N TYR A 64 8.66 -0.75 2.57
CA TYR A 64 7.37 -0.50 3.18
C TYR A 64 6.27 -1.08 2.29
N ARG A 65 5.56 -2.08 2.81
CA ARG A 65 4.41 -2.69 2.15
C ARG A 65 3.14 -2.34 2.91
N LEU A 66 2.34 -1.47 2.33
CA LEU A 66 1.14 -0.95 2.95
C LEU A 66 -0.08 -1.77 2.60
N SER A 67 -0.91 -2.03 3.60
CA SER A 67 -2.18 -2.74 3.46
C SER A 67 -3.22 -2.18 4.44
N GLY A 68 -4.35 -2.84 4.56
CA GLY A 68 -5.42 -2.48 5.48
C GLY A 68 -6.78 -2.74 4.84
N GLY A 69 -7.79 -1.97 5.18
CA GLY A 69 -9.04 -1.95 4.45
C GLY A 69 -8.80 -1.46 3.01
N GLU A 70 -8.82 -0.15 2.79
CA GLU A 70 -8.30 0.46 1.56
C GLU A 70 -7.34 1.60 1.92
N PRO A 71 -6.03 1.36 1.87
CA PRO A 71 -5.03 2.30 2.39
C PRO A 71 -4.96 3.61 1.59
N THR A 72 -5.30 3.58 0.30
CA THR A 72 -5.24 4.76 -0.57
C THR A 72 -6.24 5.86 -0.18
N TYR A 73 -7.27 5.53 0.61
CA TYR A 73 -8.23 6.51 1.13
C TYR A 73 -7.75 7.24 2.40
N TRP A 74 -6.57 6.92 2.90
CA TRP A 74 -5.94 7.76 3.91
C TRP A 74 -5.38 9.02 3.26
N LYS A 75 -5.82 10.19 3.72
CA LYS A 75 -5.50 11.49 3.09
C LYS A 75 -4.01 11.77 2.91
N HIS A 76 -3.16 11.15 3.74
CA HIS A 76 -1.70 11.30 3.68
C HIS A 76 -0.98 10.13 2.99
N PHE A 77 -1.71 9.28 2.26
CA PHE A 77 -1.10 8.11 1.64
C PHE A 77 -0.02 8.48 0.60
N THR A 78 -0.32 9.46 -0.24
CA THR A 78 0.66 9.97 -1.23
C THR A 78 1.84 10.67 -0.56
N ASP A 79 1.61 11.41 0.54
CA ASP A 79 2.68 12.04 1.32
C ASP A 79 3.61 10.98 1.93
N LEU A 80 3.06 9.87 2.40
CA LEU A 80 3.83 8.74 2.90
C LEU A 80 4.69 8.11 1.80
N ALA A 81 4.13 7.88 0.61
CA ALA A 81 4.88 7.35 -0.51
C ALA A 81 6.08 8.26 -0.86
N LYS A 82 5.84 9.56 -0.98
CA LYS A 82 6.88 10.57 -1.22
C LYS A 82 7.97 10.54 -0.13
N LEU A 83 7.56 10.52 1.13
CA LEU A 83 8.49 10.49 2.27
C LEU A 83 9.37 9.24 2.24
N VAL A 84 8.80 8.07 2.02
CA VAL A 84 9.54 6.79 1.94
C VAL A 84 10.57 6.85 0.81
N LYS A 85 10.19 7.34 -0.36
CA LYS A 85 11.11 7.51 -1.51
C LYS A 85 12.21 8.53 -1.22
N GLN A 86 11.90 9.64 -0.57
CA GLN A 86 12.89 10.65 -0.15
C GLN A 86 13.92 10.09 0.84
N GLN A 87 13.54 9.11 1.66
CA GLN A 87 14.46 8.39 2.55
C GLN A 87 15.28 7.31 1.84
N GLY A 88 15.12 7.14 0.53
CA GLY A 88 15.83 6.12 -0.27
C GLY A 88 15.30 4.70 -0.07
N HIS A 89 14.06 4.56 0.35
CA HIS A 89 13.43 3.27 0.62
C HIS A 89 12.42 2.88 -0.45
N THR A 90 12.00 1.62 -0.42
CA THR A 90 11.00 1.05 -1.34
C THR A 90 9.60 1.19 -0.77
N PHE A 91 8.66 1.58 -1.61
CA PHE A 91 7.25 1.73 -1.26
C PHE A 91 6.37 0.87 -2.16
N THR A 92 5.64 -0.07 -1.58
CA THR A 92 4.66 -0.91 -2.26
C THR A 92 3.35 -0.96 -1.48
N PHE A 93 2.23 -1.28 -2.13
CA PHE A 93 0.95 -1.35 -1.44
C PHE A 93 -0.05 -2.30 -2.09
N LEU A 94 -1.07 -2.67 -1.32
CA LEU A 94 -2.25 -3.39 -1.78
C LEU A 94 -3.42 -2.43 -1.84
N THR A 95 -4.25 -2.54 -2.89
CA THR A 95 -5.41 -1.67 -3.10
C THR A 95 -6.55 -2.42 -3.77
N ASN A 96 -7.78 -1.99 -3.55
CA ASN A 96 -8.95 -2.49 -4.28
C ASN A 96 -9.14 -1.82 -5.65
N GLY A 97 -8.26 -0.89 -6.02
CA GLY A 97 -8.28 -0.25 -7.33
C GLY A 97 -9.38 0.82 -7.52
N SER A 98 -10.05 1.26 -6.46
CA SER A 98 -11.27 2.09 -6.58
C SER A 98 -11.04 3.58 -6.75
N HIS A 99 -9.81 4.05 -6.62
CA HIS A 99 -9.47 5.44 -6.91
C HIS A 99 -9.49 5.75 -8.41
N THR A 100 -9.46 7.02 -8.76
CA THR A 100 -9.41 7.47 -10.16
C THR A 100 -8.13 7.03 -10.86
N VAL A 101 -8.18 6.90 -12.17
CA VAL A 101 -6.99 6.62 -13.02
C VAL A 101 -5.90 7.65 -12.76
N GLU A 102 -6.26 8.93 -12.65
CA GLU A 102 -5.32 10.02 -12.39
C GLU A 102 -4.61 9.88 -11.04
N TYR A 103 -5.33 9.39 -10.02
CA TYR A 103 -4.70 9.08 -8.74
C TYR A 103 -3.62 8.01 -8.88
N TYR A 104 -3.91 6.92 -9.64
CA TYR A 104 -2.93 5.85 -9.83
C TYR A 104 -1.74 6.29 -10.68
N LYS A 105 -1.93 7.15 -11.66
CA LYS A 105 -0.81 7.79 -12.38
C LYS A 105 0.09 8.54 -11.41
N THR A 106 -0.49 9.37 -10.57
CA THR A 106 0.27 10.18 -9.59
C THR A 106 1.02 9.32 -8.58
N ILE A 107 0.35 8.33 -7.98
CA ILE A 107 0.99 7.49 -6.96
C ILE A 107 2.08 6.58 -7.55
N SER A 108 1.96 6.19 -8.83
CA SER A 108 2.98 5.40 -9.53
C SER A 108 4.33 6.10 -9.62
N GLU A 109 4.37 7.42 -9.59
CA GLU A 109 5.63 8.19 -9.58
C GLU A 109 6.42 8.00 -8.27
N PHE A 110 5.73 7.63 -7.19
CA PHE A 110 6.29 7.51 -5.83
C PHE A 110 6.23 6.09 -5.27
N SER A 111 5.79 5.12 -6.05
CA SER A 111 5.73 3.70 -5.65
C SER A 111 6.59 2.83 -6.55
N ASP A 112 7.09 1.75 -5.98
CA ASP A 112 7.86 0.73 -6.72
C ASP A 112 6.95 -0.39 -7.25
N GLY A 113 5.67 -0.31 -6.94
CA GLY A 113 4.65 -1.20 -7.45
C GLY A 113 3.48 -1.36 -6.47
N TYR A 114 2.40 -1.92 -6.97
CA TYR A 114 1.23 -2.24 -6.15
C TYR A 114 0.48 -3.45 -6.70
N ILE A 115 -0.32 -4.03 -5.84
CA ILE A 115 -1.18 -5.18 -6.15
C ILE A 115 -2.62 -4.70 -6.09
N ILE A 116 -3.36 -4.88 -7.18
CA ILE A 116 -4.80 -4.64 -7.20
C ILE A 116 -5.52 -5.93 -6.86
N SER A 117 -6.33 -5.90 -5.81
CA SER A 117 -7.27 -6.97 -5.46
C SER A 117 -8.62 -6.68 -6.12
N TYR A 118 -9.04 -7.53 -7.06
CA TYR A 118 -10.34 -7.38 -7.69
C TYR A 118 -11.46 -7.88 -6.78
N HIS A 119 -12.43 -7.02 -6.51
CA HIS A 119 -13.56 -7.28 -5.63
C HIS A 119 -14.88 -7.23 -6.43
N PRO A 120 -15.39 -8.36 -6.96
CA PRO A 120 -16.48 -8.38 -7.95
C PRO A 120 -17.80 -7.79 -7.47
N GLU A 121 -18.04 -7.70 -6.16
CA GLU A 121 -19.26 -7.07 -5.63
C GLU A 121 -19.28 -5.55 -5.80
N TYR A 122 -18.11 -4.90 -5.94
CA TYR A 122 -18.00 -3.44 -5.95
C TYR A 122 -17.16 -2.90 -7.11
N ALA A 123 -16.20 -3.67 -7.59
CA ALA A 123 -15.24 -3.20 -8.58
C ALA A 123 -15.83 -3.27 -10.00
N ASP A 124 -15.64 -2.20 -10.77
CA ASP A 124 -15.87 -2.19 -12.21
C ASP A 124 -14.60 -2.71 -12.91
N ILE A 125 -14.73 -3.82 -13.63
CA ILE A 125 -13.60 -4.43 -14.34
C ILE A 125 -13.03 -3.49 -15.43
N ASN A 126 -13.85 -2.70 -16.10
CA ASN A 126 -13.38 -1.77 -17.13
C ASN A 126 -12.53 -0.66 -16.50
N HIS A 127 -12.96 -0.13 -15.34
CA HIS A 127 -12.17 0.82 -14.57
C HIS A 127 -10.81 0.22 -14.13
N ILE A 128 -10.82 -1.00 -13.61
CA ILE A 128 -9.58 -1.68 -13.21
C ILE A 128 -8.63 -1.86 -14.41
N MET A 129 -9.15 -2.25 -15.56
CA MET A 129 -8.35 -2.37 -16.79
C MET A 129 -7.77 -1.02 -17.22
N GLU A 130 -8.55 0.06 -17.11
CA GLU A 130 -8.09 1.41 -17.43
C GLU A 130 -6.97 1.85 -16.46
N VAL A 131 -7.12 1.59 -15.16
CA VAL A 131 -6.07 1.84 -14.17
C VAL A 131 -4.78 1.10 -14.54
N ILE A 132 -4.86 -0.21 -14.84
CA ILE A 132 -3.69 -1.02 -15.19
C ILE A 132 -2.99 -0.50 -16.45
N GLN A 133 -3.76 -0.15 -17.50
CA GLN A 133 -3.22 0.33 -18.77
C GLN A 133 -2.54 1.69 -18.65
N ASN A 134 -2.93 2.52 -17.67
CA ASN A 134 -2.40 3.86 -17.46
C ASN A 134 -1.42 3.96 -16.29
N SER A 135 -1.12 2.86 -15.62
CA SER A 135 -0.09 2.80 -14.58
C SER A 135 1.23 2.42 -15.23
N ASN A 136 2.20 3.27 -15.14
CA ASN A 136 3.56 3.03 -15.67
C ASN A 136 4.46 2.40 -14.60
#